data_929968af5858619fcf13530678c9b135
#
_entry.id   929968af5858619fcf13530678c9b135
#
_cell.length_a   1.000
_cell.length_b   1.000
_cell.length_c   1.000
_cell.angle_alpha   90.00
_cell.angle_beta   90.00
_cell.angle_gamma   90.00
#
_symmetry.space_group_name_H-M   'P 1'
#
loop_
_entity.id
_entity.type
_entity.pdbx_description
1 polymer ?
#
loop_
_entity_poly.entity_id
_entity_poly.type
_entity_poly.pdbx_seq_one_letter_code
_entity_poly.pdbx_strand_id
1 'polypeptide(L)'
;MIDIRDRVRNKELHAKIVSAEEAAAFIKPGMNIGASGFTPAGYPKAVPLALAERMKKEPFQINLWTGASVGKELDGALMEVGGIARRMPYQTNNDLRKAINNGSVKYTDLHLSHVAQMARYGFMFGRHDVDIAIIEACLIKDLGNGQIGIVPTTSMGNSSSWVQSAKQVIIEVNVTQPEALEGMHDSYVPMDPPNRLPIPLVK
;
A
#
# COMPACT_ATOMS: atom_id res chain seq x y z
N MET A 1 -3.58 19.67 17.87
CA MET A 1 -3.25 18.89 16.65
C MET A 1 -2.15 17.92 17.06
N ILE A 2 -2.27 16.62 16.75
CA ILE A 2 -1.23 15.63 17.09
C ILE A 2 -0.06 15.87 16.12
N ASP A 3 1.16 15.99 16.63
CA ASP A 3 2.35 16.04 15.78
C ASP A 3 2.60 14.64 15.20
N ILE A 4 2.87 14.55 13.92
CA ILE A 4 3.21 13.27 13.27
C ILE A 4 4.44 12.62 13.90
N ARG A 5 5.36 13.39 14.47
CA ARG A 5 6.55 12.88 15.18
C ARG A 5 6.19 12.05 16.40
N ASP A 6 5.05 12.33 17.05
CA ASP A 6 4.58 11.52 18.17
C ASP A 6 4.18 10.10 17.73
N ARG A 7 3.83 9.95 16.44
CA ARG A 7 3.47 8.66 15.81
C ARG A 7 4.65 7.95 15.15
N VAL A 8 5.82 8.59 15.07
CA VAL A 8 7.05 8.02 14.52
C VAL A 8 8.07 7.89 15.64
N ARG A 9 8.01 6.76 16.37
CA ARG A 9 8.80 6.59 17.61
C ARG A 9 10.30 6.35 17.36
N ASN A 10 10.69 5.95 16.14
CA ASN A 10 12.10 5.91 15.76
C ASN A 10 12.54 7.30 15.30
N LYS A 11 13.37 7.97 16.10
CA LYS A 11 13.81 9.35 15.85
C LYS A 11 14.67 9.52 14.59
N GLU A 12 15.37 8.49 14.15
CA GLU A 12 16.16 8.52 12.92
C GLU A 12 15.30 8.71 11.67
N LEU A 13 14.03 8.29 11.76
CA LEU A 13 13.07 8.47 10.68
C LEU A 13 12.47 9.88 10.61
N HIS A 14 12.65 10.72 11.64
CA HIS A 14 12.09 12.08 11.61
C HIS A 14 12.62 12.90 10.44
N ALA A 15 13.87 12.69 10.03
CA ALA A 15 14.44 13.33 8.84
C ALA A 15 13.84 12.83 7.50
N LYS A 16 13.08 11.74 7.53
CA LYS A 16 12.40 11.15 6.36
C LYS A 16 10.91 11.49 6.30
N ILE A 17 10.42 12.27 7.26
CA ILE A 17 9.03 12.75 7.25
C ILE A 17 8.92 13.83 6.18
N VAL A 18 8.06 13.60 5.21
CA VAL A 18 7.81 14.48 4.07
C VAL A 18 6.30 14.71 3.90
N SER A 19 5.93 15.70 3.10
CA SER A 19 4.53 15.92 2.72
C SER A 19 4.02 14.83 1.75
N ALA A 20 2.70 14.76 1.58
CA ALA A 20 2.10 13.84 0.62
C ALA A 20 2.54 14.14 -0.82
N GLU A 21 2.74 15.42 -1.16
CA GLU A 21 3.21 15.90 -2.47
C GLU A 21 4.66 15.47 -2.73
N GLU A 22 5.52 15.64 -1.73
CA GLU A 22 6.92 15.18 -1.80
C GLU A 22 6.99 13.65 -1.92
N ALA A 23 6.16 12.93 -1.17
CA ALA A 23 6.07 11.48 -1.28
C ALA A 23 5.58 11.04 -2.66
N ALA A 24 4.54 11.69 -3.21
CA ALA A 24 4.03 11.43 -4.56
C ALA A 24 5.08 11.72 -5.65
N ALA A 25 6.06 12.59 -5.40
CA ALA A 25 7.12 12.90 -6.36
C ALA A 25 8.10 11.72 -6.61
N PHE A 26 8.19 10.75 -5.69
CA PHE A 26 8.96 9.53 -5.90
C PHE A 26 8.35 8.60 -6.96
N ILE A 27 7.03 8.69 -7.18
CA ILE A 27 6.31 7.83 -8.11
C ILE A 27 6.53 8.33 -9.55
N LYS A 28 7.01 7.45 -10.42
CA LYS A 28 7.35 7.78 -11.82
C LYS A 28 6.43 7.04 -12.81
N PRO A 29 6.34 7.51 -14.07
CA PRO A 29 5.58 6.82 -15.11
C PRO A 29 5.92 5.33 -15.23
N GLY A 30 4.91 4.49 -15.37
CA GLY A 30 5.05 3.05 -15.58
C GLY A 30 5.38 2.21 -14.34
N MET A 31 5.63 2.83 -13.18
CA MET A 31 5.96 2.12 -11.95
C MET A 31 4.84 1.16 -11.51
N ASN A 32 5.26 0.07 -10.90
CA ASN A 32 4.39 -0.88 -10.21
C ASN A 32 4.20 -0.43 -8.75
N ILE A 33 2.99 -0.03 -8.42
CA ILE A 33 2.63 0.48 -7.09
C ILE A 33 1.81 -0.58 -6.35
N GLY A 34 2.31 -1.04 -5.20
CA GLY A 34 1.59 -1.90 -4.29
C GLY A 34 0.91 -1.07 -3.20
N ALA A 35 -0.40 -1.17 -3.06
CA ALA A 35 -1.14 -0.55 -1.97
C ALA A 35 -2.19 -1.52 -1.47
N SER A 36 -2.56 -1.46 -0.21
CA SER A 36 -3.57 -2.37 0.30
C SER A 36 -4.43 -1.70 1.37
N GLY A 37 -5.49 -2.33 1.66
CA GLY A 37 -6.53 -2.09 2.60
C GLY A 37 -7.57 -3.18 2.40
N PHE A 38 -8.72 -3.04 3.02
CA PHE A 38 -9.83 -3.94 2.81
C PHE A 38 -11.10 -3.13 2.59
N THR A 39 -11.60 -3.09 1.36
CA THR A 39 -12.69 -2.20 0.94
C THR A 39 -12.38 -0.73 1.30
N PRO A 40 -13.25 0.10 1.86
CA PRO A 40 -12.92 1.48 2.22
C PRO A 40 -12.20 1.61 3.58
N ALA A 41 -11.47 0.59 4.05
CA ALA A 41 -10.78 0.62 5.33
C ALA A 41 -9.27 0.39 5.18
N GLY A 42 -8.45 1.16 5.91
CA GLY A 42 -7.02 0.93 6.07
C GLY A 42 -6.17 1.05 4.80
N TYR A 43 -6.58 1.82 3.81
CA TYR A 43 -5.82 2.08 2.59
C TYR A 43 -5.28 3.52 2.58
N PRO A 44 -4.16 3.79 1.90
CA PRO A 44 -3.59 5.13 1.81
C PRO A 44 -4.50 6.09 1.03
N LYS A 45 -4.53 7.36 1.43
CA LYS A 45 -5.43 8.39 0.89
C LYS A 45 -4.70 9.66 0.48
N ALA A 46 -3.85 10.20 1.34
CA ALA A 46 -3.20 11.48 1.12
C ALA A 46 -2.21 11.43 -0.04
N VAL A 47 -1.36 10.42 -0.07
CA VAL A 47 -0.36 10.23 -1.15
C VAL A 47 -1.04 9.96 -2.50
N PRO A 48 -2.06 9.08 -2.63
CA PRO A 48 -2.79 8.91 -3.88
C PRO A 48 -3.50 10.17 -4.36
N LEU A 49 -4.09 10.97 -3.47
CA LEU A 49 -4.70 12.25 -3.84
C LEU A 49 -3.66 13.24 -4.36
N ALA A 50 -2.52 13.38 -3.68
CA ALA A 50 -1.42 14.22 -4.14
C ALA A 50 -0.85 13.73 -5.49
N LEU A 51 -0.77 12.42 -5.69
CA LEU A 51 -0.36 11.83 -6.96
C LEU A 51 -1.36 12.16 -8.08
N ALA A 52 -2.66 12.06 -7.82
CA ALA A 52 -3.69 12.43 -8.78
C ALA A 52 -3.60 13.93 -9.17
N GLU A 53 -3.40 14.82 -8.20
CA GLU A 53 -3.20 16.25 -8.47
C GLU A 53 -1.94 16.53 -9.29
N ARG A 54 -0.88 15.77 -9.09
CA ARG A 54 0.31 15.84 -9.93
C ARG A 54 0.03 15.33 -11.35
N MET A 55 -0.69 14.22 -11.50
CA MET A 55 -1.05 13.65 -12.81
C MET A 55 -1.98 14.55 -13.62
N LYS A 56 -2.78 15.44 -12.99
CA LYS A 56 -3.54 16.48 -13.70
C LYS A 56 -2.63 17.48 -14.42
N LYS A 57 -1.48 17.79 -13.82
CA LYS A 57 -0.50 18.76 -14.38
C LYS A 57 0.45 18.10 -15.37
N GLU A 58 0.89 16.90 -15.04
CA GLU A 58 1.84 16.09 -15.81
C GLU A 58 1.23 14.70 -16.02
N PRO A 59 0.44 14.48 -17.09
CA PRO A 59 -0.23 13.20 -17.32
C PRO A 59 0.74 12.04 -17.51
N PHE A 60 0.58 11.00 -16.70
CA PHE A 60 1.26 9.72 -16.83
C PHE A 60 0.44 8.60 -16.16
N GLN A 61 0.85 7.37 -16.38
CA GLN A 61 0.15 6.20 -15.85
C GLN A 61 1.09 5.32 -15.02
N ILE A 62 0.48 4.63 -14.06
CA ILE A 62 1.12 3.61 -13.22
C ILE A 62 0.36 2.28 -13.33
N ASN A 63 0.98 1.20 -12.87
CA ASN A 63 0.31 -0.07 -12.62
C ASN A 63 -0.03 -0.15 -11.13
N LEU A 64 -1.30 -0.38 -10.80
CA LEU A 64 -1.78 -0.40 -9.41
C LEU A 64 -2.17 -1.82 -9.00
N TRP A 65 -1.49 -2.30 -7.96
CA TRP A 65 -1.66 -3.62 -7.37
C TRP A 65 -2.21 -3.49 -5.95
N THR A 66 -3.34 -4.13 -5.68
CA THR A 66 -3.92 -4.11 -4.33
C THR A 66 -4.20 -5.53 -3.83
N GLY A 67 -4.75 -5.68 -2.63
CA GLY A 67 -5.21 -6.96 -2.13
C GLY A 67 -6.66 -7.21 -2.51
N ALA A 68 -7.50 -6.23 -2.23
CA ALA A 68 -8.93 -6.21 -2.54
C ALA A 68 -9.30 -4.87 -3.17
N SER A 69 -10.59 -4.57 -3.29
CA SER A 69 -11.05 -3.23 -3.63
C SER A 69 -10.59 -2.22 -2.58
N VAL A 70 -10.35 -1.00 -3.01
CA VAL A 70 -10.01 0.15 -2.17
C VAL A 70 -10.97 1.30 -2.45
N GLY A 71 -10.87 2.37 -1.69
CA GLY A 71 -11.85 3.47 -1.77
C GLY A 71 -11.57 4.49 -2.86
N LYS A 72 -12.39 5.52 -2.85
CA LYS A 72 -12.42 6.59 -3.86
C LYS A 72 -11.13 7.43 -3.90
N GLU A 73 -10.42 7.55 -2.80
CA GLU A 73 -9.19 8.35 -2.69
C GLU A 73 -8.01 7.68 -3.40
N LEU A 74 -8.07 6.37 -3.66
CA LEU A 74 -7.04 5.62 -4.39
C LEU A 74 -7.54 5.25 -5.79
N ASP A 75 -8.42 4.24 -5.91
CA ASP A 75 -8.94 3.79 -7.22
C ASP A 75 -9.69 4.93 -7.96
N GLY A 76 -10.51 5.70 -7.24
CA GLY A 76 -11.31 6.76 -7.83
C GLY A 76 -10.48 7.93 -8.32
N ALA A 77 -9.66 8.51 -7.44
CA ALA A 77 -8.86 9.69 -7.77
C ALA A 77 -7.86 9.43 -8.91
N LEU A 78 -7.18 8.30 -8.89
CA LEU A 78 -6.24 7.93 -9.95
C LEU A 78 -6.96 7.61 -11.28
N MET A 79 -8.16 7.03 -11.22
CA MET A 79 -8.95 6.77 -12.43
C MET A 79 -9.50 8.06 -13.04
N GLU A 80 -9.94 9.01 -12.23
CA GLU A 80 -10.46 10.31 -12.69
C GLU A 80 -9.47 11.07 -13.58
N VAL A 81 -8.18 10.93 -13.28
CA VAL A 81 -7.09 11.56 -14.04
C VAL A 81 -6.48 10.65 -15.12
N GLY A 82 -7.06 9.46 -15.35
CA GLY A 82 -6.53 8.50 -16.31
C GLY A 82 -5.17 7.91 -15.93
N GLY A 83 -4.82 7.95 -14.65
CA GLY A 83 -3.49 7.59 -14.12
C GLY A 83 -3.23 6.09 -13.97
N ILE A 84 -4.19 5.21 -14.30
CA ILE A 84 -4.05 3.76 -14.15
C ILE A 84 -3.93 3.09 -15.52
N ALA A 85 -2.78 2.49 -15.81
CA ALA A 85 -2.56 1.68 -17.00
C ALA A 85 -3.02 0.23 -16.81
N ARG A 86 -2.81 -0.31 -15.61
CA ARG A 86 -3.18 -1.68 -15.25
C ARG A 86 -3.66 -1.72 -13.81
N ARG A 87 -4.69 -2.53 -13.55
CA ARG A 87 -5.26 -2.74 -12.23
C ARG A 87 -5.39 -4.23 -11.92
N MET A 88 -5.03 -4.62 -10.69
CA MET A 88 -5.16 -5.98 -10.21
C MET A 88 -5.24 -6.01 -8.68
N PRO A 89 -5.95 -6.90 -8.05
CA PRO A 89 -7.05 -7.70 -8.58
C PRO A 89 -8.38 -6.96 -8.51
N TYR A 90 -9.42 -7.60 -8.01
CA TYR A 90 -10.79 -7.11 -7.83
C TYR A 90 -10.91 -5.63 -7.39
N GLN A 91 -11.81 -4.90 -8.01
CA GLN A 91 -12.12 -3.49 -7.73
C GLN A 91 -13.63 -3.22 -7.76
N THR A 92 -14.09 -2.16 -7.10
CA THR A 92 -15.51 -1.79 -7.01
C THR A 92 -15.83 -0.40 -7.55
N ASN A 93 -14.83 0.36 -8.01
CA ASN A 93 -15.05 1.68 -8.57
C ASN A 93 -15.73 1.59 -9.94
N ASN A 94 -16.83 2.33 -10.13
CA ASN A 94 -17.63 2.25 -11.36
C ASN A 94 -16.93 2.79 -12.59
N ASP A 95 -16.14 3.85 -12.47
CA ASP A 95 -15.46 4.45 -13.61
C ASP A 95 -14.25 3.63 -14.02
N LEU A 96 -13.54 3.07 -13.05
CA LEU A 96 -12.49 2.09 -13.31
C LEU A 96 -13.07 0.82 -13.98
N ARG A 97 -14.25 0.37 -13.59
CA ARG A 97 -14.96 -0.76 -14.25
C ARG A 97 -15.28 -0.44 -15.71
N LYS A 98 -15.78 0.77 -16.01
CA LYS A 98 -16.02 1.19 -17.39
C LYS A 98 -14.71 1.20 -18.21
N ALA A 99 -13.63 1.71 -17.62
CA ALA A 99 -12.32 1.75 -18.27
C ALA A 99 -11.73 0.36 -18.52
N ILE A 100 -11.95 -0.59 -17.62
CA ILE A 100 -11.59 -2.00 -17.81
C ILE A 100 -12.43 -2.61 -18.95
N ASN A 101 -13.74 -2.41 -18.93
CA ASN A 101 -14.64 -3.02 -19.91
C ASN A 101 -14.45 -2.48 -21.32
N ASN A 102 -14.03 -1.22 -21.48
CA ASN A 102 -13.73 -0.63 -22.79
C ASN A 102 -12.26 -0.84 -23.23
N GLY A 103 -11.44 -1.51 -22.42
CA GLY A 103 -10.05 -1.85 -22.74
C GLY A 103 -9.03 -0.74 -22.50
N SER A 104 -9.42 0.43 -21.97
CA SER A 104 -8.47 1.51 -21.67
C SER A 104 -7.60 1.25 -20.45
N VAL A 105 -8.02 0.39 -19.54
CA VAL A 105 -7.23 -0.11 -18.41
C VAL A 105 -7.06 -1.62 -18.54
N LYS A 106 -5.82 -2.10 -18.55
CA LYS A 106 -5.54 -3.54 -18.51
C LYS A 106 -5.93 -4.09 -17.13
N TYR A 107 -6.57 -5.25 -17.12
CA TYR A 107 -7.07 -5.84 -15.88
C TYR A 107 -6.73 -7.33 -15.81
N THR A 108 -6.38 -7.76 -14.61
CA THR A 108 -6.24 -9.18 -14.30
C THR A 108 -6.89 -9.42 -12.94
N ASP A 109 -7.86 -10.31 -12.91
CA ASP A 109 -8.47 -10.72 -11.66
C ASP A 109 -7.74 -11.93 -11.08
N LEU A 110 -7.67 -11.96 -9.75
CA LEU A 110 -7.11 -13.06 -8.99
C LEU A 110 -7.93 -13.27 -7.73
N HIS A 111 -8.02 -14.51 -7.30
CA HIS A 111 -8.58 -14.80 -5.99
C HIS A 111 -7.73 -14.10 -4.90
N LEU A 112 -8.38 -13.38 -3.99
CA LEU A 112 -7.71 -12.57 -2.95
C LEU A 112 -6.66 -13.37 -2.17
N SER A 113 -6.95 -14.64 -1.84
CA SER A 113 -6.04 -15.53 -1.13
C SER A 113 -4.74 -15.82 -1.88
N HIS A 114 -4.69 -15.63 -3.19
CA HIS A 114 -3.51 -15.89 -4.01
C HIS A 114 -2.63 -14.66 -4.21
N VAL A 115 -3.18 -13.45 -4.08
CA VAL A 115 -2.47 -12.20 -4.42
C VAL A 115 -1.18 -12.05 -3.66
N ALA A 116 -1.22 -12.19 -2.33
CA ALA A 116 -0.05 -12.06 -1.47
C ALA A 116 1.05 -13.06 -1.82
N GLN A 117 0.66 -14.31 -2.04
CA GLN A 117 1.56 -15.40 -2.40
C GLN A 117 2.20 -15.17 -3.78
N MET A 118 1.40 -14.81 -4.77
CA MET A 118 1.88 -14.56 -6.13
C MET A 118 2.83 -13.36 -6.19
N ALA A 119 2.53 -12.30 -5.43
CA ALA A 119 3.43 -11.15 -5.32
C ALA A 119 4.79 -11.55 -4.75
N ARG A 120 4.82 -12.30 -3.64
CA ARG A 120 6.07 -12.72 -2.98
C ARG A 120 6.89 -13.71 -3.81
N TYR A 121 6.22 -14.60 -4.54
CA TYR A 121 6.92 -15.57 -5.39
C TYR A 121 7.32 -15.02 -6.76
N GLY A 122 6.91 -13.81 -7.08
CA GLY A 122 7.25 -13.15 -8.34
C GLY A 122 6.45 -13.63 -9.55
N PHE A 123 5.34 -14.32 -9.35
CA PHE A 123 4.50 -14.80 -10.46
C PHE A 123 3.73 -13.69 -11.18
N MET A 124 3.63 -12.52 -10.59
CA MET A 124 2.89 -11.40 -11.17
C MET A 124 3.75 -10.57 -12.12
N PHE A 125 4.98 -10.30 -11.74
CA PHE A 125 5.88 -9.38 -12.46
C PHE A 125 7.36 -9.56 -12.08
N GLY A 126 7.73 -10.66 -11.44
CA GLY A 126 9.07 -10.92 -10.90
C GLY A 126 9.18 -10.63 -9.39
N ARG A 127 10.18 -11.23 -8.75
CA ARG A 127 10.50 -10.92 -7.35
C ARG A 127 11.03 -9.50 -7.24
N HIS A 128 10.52 -8.74 -6.28
CA HIS A 128 10.94 -7.36 -6.01
C HIS A 128 10.67 -6.37 -7.17
N ASP A 129 9.70 -6.65 -8.01
CA ASP A 129 9.32 -5.76 -9.11
C ASP A 129 8.20 -4.77 -8.74
N VAL A 130 7.78 -4.74 -7.48
CA VAL A 130 7.03 -3.62 -6.93
C VAL A 130 8.01 -2.46 -6.70
N ASP A 131 7.81 -1.36 -7.38
CA ASP A 131 8.71 -0.22 -7.25
C ASP A 131 8.47 0.50 -5.92
N ILE A 132 7.20 0.78 -5.60
CA ILE A 132 6.82 1.46 -4.36
C ILE A 132 5.62 0.75 -3.74
N ALA A 133 5.70 0.48 -2.43
CA ALA A 133 4.55 0.17 -1.60
C ALA A 133 4.07 1.42 -0.86
N ILE A 134 2.76 1.68 -0.88
CA ILE A 134 2.15 2.78 -0.11
C ILE A 134 1.24 2.15 0.95
N ILE A 135 1.58 2.34 2.22
CA ILE A 135 0.91 1.69 3.35
C ILE A 135 0.36 2.73 4.31
N GLU A 136 -0.91 2.62 4.68
CA GLU A 136 -1.48 3.42 5.77
C GLU A 136 -1.14 2.80 7.12
N ALA A 137 -0.67 3.62 8.06
CA ALA A 137 -0.34 3.21 9.43
C ALA A 137 -0.82 4.25 10.44
N CYS A 138 -1.07 3.84 11.66
CA CYS A 138 -1.35 4.75 12.78
C CYS A 138 -0.12 5.02 13.65
N LEU A 139 0.90 4.17 13.57
CA LEU A 139 2.11 4.25 14.39
C LEU A 139 3.29 3.57 13.68
N ILE A 140 4.46 4.16 13.80
CA ILE A 140 5.74 3.56 13.45
C ILE A 140 6.52 3.37 14.75
N LYS A 141 6.87 2.12 15.06
CA LYS A 141 7.59 1.73 16.27
C LYS A 141 9.07 1.55 16.00
N ASP A 142 9.87 1.84 16.98
CA ASP A 142 11.23 1.34 17.10
C ASP A 142 11.20 -0.03 17.83
N LEU A 143 11.65 -1.07 17.16
CA LEU A 143 11.74 -2.42 17.72
C LEU A 143 13.15 -2.72 18.26
N GLY A 144 14.05 -1.73 18.20
CA GLY A 144 15.46 -1.87 18.54
C GLY A 144 16.29 -2.54 17.42
N ASN A 145 17.60 -2.51 17.57
CA ASN A 145 18.56 -3.13 16.63
C ASN A 145 18.35 -2.70 15.16
N GLY A 146 17.88 -1.47 14.91
CA GLY A 146 17.62 -0.95 13.57
C GLY A 146 16.32 -1.50 12.94
N GLN A 147 15.52 -2.25 13.66
CA GLN A 147 14.25 -2.77 13.20
C GLN A 147 13.11 -1.79 13.46
N ILE A 148 12.21 -1.68 12.48
CA ILE A 148 11.06 -0.78 12.52
C ILE A 148 9.79 -1.61 12.39
N GLY A 149 8.82 -1.35 13.28
CA GLY A 149 7.48 -1.92 13.23
C GLY A 149 6.48 -0.92 12.66
N ILE A 150 5.57 -1.38 11.82
CA ILE A 150 4.44 -0.60 11.31
C ILE A 150 3.17 -1.15 11.94
N VAL A 151 2.40 -0.29 12.62
CA VAL A 151 1.07 -0.61 13.13
C VAL A 151 0.04 -0.14 12.09
N PRO A 152 -0.65 -1.05 11.40
CA PRO A 152 -1.69 -0.68 10.43
C PRO A 152 -2.83 0.09 11.09
N THR A 153 -3.68 0.71 10.30
CA THR A 153 -4.90 1.35 10.78
C THR A 153 -6.04 0.32 10.95
N THR A 154 -7.17 0.49 10.31
CA THR A 154 -8.36 -0.36 10.50
C THR A 154 -8.35 -1.65 9.69
N SER A 155 -7.39 -1.84 8.81
CA SER A 155 -7.14 -3.11 8.13
C SER A 155 -5.69 -3.21 7.70
N MET A 156 -5.22 -4.44 7.49
CA MET A 156 -3.89 -4.71 6.96
C MET A 156 -3.93 -5.14 5.48
N GLY A 157 -4.91 -5.94 5.10
CA GLY A 157 -4.97 -6.53 3.75
C GLY A 157 -3.65 -7.22 3.39
N ASN A 158 -3.13 -6.95 2.19
CA ASN A 158 -1.86 -7.50 1.69
C ASN A 158 -0.65 -6.58 1.95
N SER A 159 -0.76 -5.60 2.84
CA SER A 159 0.29 -4.59 3.10
C SER A 159 1.65 -5.21 3.40
N SER A 160 1.70 -6.26 4.22
CA SER A 160 2.96 -6.95 4.54
C SER A 160 3.66 -7.53 3.32
N SER A 161 2.90 -8.07 2.38
CA SER A 161 3.45 -8.63 1.13
C SER A 161 3.97 -7.53 0.20
N TRP A 162 3.28 -6.40 0.12
CA TRP A 162 3.75 -5.25 -0.64
C TRP A 162 5.03 -4.66 -0.05
N VAL A 163 5.11 -4.50 1.27
CA VAL A 163 6.33 -4.04 1.95
C VAL A 163 7.53 -4.95 1.65
N GLN A 164 7.33 -6.27 1.68
CA GLN A 164 8.40 -7.23 1.40
C GLN A 164 8.83 -7.26 -0.06
N SER A 165 7.92 -6.95 -0.99
CA SER A 165 8.17 -7.03 -2.43
C SER A 165 8.67 -5.70 -3.02
N ALA A 166 8.51 -4.59 -2.32
CA ALA A 166 8.81 -3.26 -2.83
C ALA A 166 10.29 -2.89 -2.69
N LYS A 167 10.79 -2.14 -3.66
CA LYS A 167 12.12 -1.51 -3.62
C LYS A 167 12.14 -0.33 -2.64
N GLN A 168 11.01 0.37 -2.51
CA GLN A 168 10.82 1.51 -1.61
C GLN A 168 9.44 1.44 -0.95
N VAL A 169 9.36 1.89 0.30
CA VAL A 169 8.10 1.95 1.05
C VAL A 169 7.81 3.39 1.44
N ILE A 170 6.60 3.84 1.13
CA ILE A 170 6.00 5.08 1.62
C ILE A 170 4.99 4.68 2.70
N ILE A 171 5.14 5.23 3.90
CA ILE A 171 4.21 5.00 5.00
C ILE A 171 3.42 6.28 5.20
N GLU A 172 2.13 6.21 4.93
CA GLU A 172 1.17 7.28 5.20
C GLU A 172 0.70 7.17 6.64
N VAL A 173 1.21 8.06 7.52
CA VAL A 173 0.87 8.03 8.95
C VAL A 173 -0.41 8.81 9.19
N ASN A 174 -1.48 8.08 9.50
CA ASN A 174 -2.79 8.65 9.80
C ASN A 174 -2.92 8.96 11.30
N VAL A 175 -2.68 10.22 11.67
CA VAL A 175 -2.75 10.68 13.06
C VAL A 175 -4.19 10.76 13.61
N THR A 176 -5.22 10.64 12.77
CA THR A 176 -6.62 10.63 13.21
C THR A 176 -7.03 9.26 13.77
N GLN A 177 -6.28 8.21 13.44
CA GLN A 177 -6.50 6.88 13.98
C GLN A 177 -5.84 6.73 15.36
N PRO A 178 -6.47 6.01 16.31
CA PRO A 178 -5.94 5.87 17.65
C PRO A 178 -4.70 4.94 17.69
N GLU A 179 -3.73 5.26 18.53
CA GLU A 179 -2.58 4.38 18.80
C GLU A 179 -3.00 3.05 19.43
N ALA A 180 -4.15 3.02 20.11
CA ALA A 180 -4.72 1.81 20.69
C ALA A 180 -5.06 0.71 19.68
N LEU A 181 -4.92 0.96 18.39
CA LEU A 181 -4.94 -0.09 17.36
C LEU A 181 -3.72 -1.01 17.45
N GLU A 182 -2.66 -0.60 18.15
CA GLU A 182 -1.54 -1.48 18.45
C GLU A 182 -2.00 -2.72 19.22
N GLY A 183 -1.66 -3.90 18.70
CA GLY A 183 -2.07 -5.19 19.28
C GLY A 183 -3.47 -5.66 18.89
N MET A 184 -4.20 -4.90 18.06
CA MET A 184 -5.52 -5.29 17.55
C MET A 184 -5.46 -6.12 16.27
N HIS A 185 -4.27 -6.26 15.66
CA HIS A 185 -4.08 -6.99 14.41
C HIS A 185 -3.36 -8.32 14.65
N ASP A 186 -3.97 -9.41 14.21
CA ASP A 186 -3.33 -10.70 14.09
C ASP A 186 -2.55 -10.78 12.78
N SER A 187 -1.40 -10.11 12.75
CA SER A 187 -0.56 -10.07 11.54
C SER A 187 0.48 -11.17 11.58
N TYR A 188 0.21 -12.28 10.89
CA TYR A 188 1.19 -13.33 10.64
C TYR A 188 1.73 -13.19 9.23
N VAL A 189 3.03 -12.88 9.12
CA VAL A 189 3.71 -12.80 7.83
C VAL A 189 4.33 -14.15 7.52
N PRO A 190 3.81 -14.91 6.53
CA PRO A 190 4.41 -16.18 6.15
C PRO A 190 5.83 -15.96 5.64
N MET A 191 6.76 -16.79 6.11
CA MET A 191 8.14 -16.75 5.65
C MET A 191 8.32 -17.64 4.43
N ASP A 192 9.22 -17.27 3.52
CA ASP A 192 9.60 -18.12 2.39
C ASP A 192 10.51 -19.27 2.83
N PRO A 193 10.45 -20.44 2.16
CA PRO A 193 11.43 -21.50 2.41
C PRO A 193 12.86 -20.98 2.20
N PRO A 194 13.85 -21.42 3.01
CA PRO A 194 13.74 -22.42 4.09
C PRO A 194 13.40 -21.81 5.46
N ASN A 195 13.15 -20.51 5.54
CA ASN A 195 13.06 -19.74 6.78
C ASN A 195 11.66 -19.76 7.42
N ARG A 196 10.86 -20.76 7.12
CA ARG A 196 9.49 -20.87 7.66
C ARG A 196 9.52 -21.12 9.16
N LEU A 197 8.72 -20.34 9.89
CA LEU A 197 8.55 -20.48 11.32
C LEU A 197 7.43 -21.50 11.62
N PRO A 198 7.54 -22.26 12.73
CA PRO A 198 6.43 -23.07 13.20
C PRO A 198 5.25 -22.20 13.63
N ILE A 199 4.06 -22.75 13.58
CA ILE A 199 2.85 -22.07 14.09
C ILE A 199 3.01 -21.92 15.62
N PRO A 200 2.97 -20.70 16.17
CA PRO A 200 3.05 -20.51 17.61
C PRO A 200 1.82 -21.09 18.30
N LEU A 201 2.03 -21.94 19.29
CA LEU A 201 0.99 -22.34 20.22
C LEU A 201 0.88 -21.28 21.31
N VAL A 202 -0.16 -20.46 21.20
CA VAL A 202 -0.53 -19.51 22.24
C VAL A 202 -1.56 -20.19 23.14
N LYS A 203 -1.25 -20.31 24.43
CA LYS A 203 -2.19 -20.78 25.45
C LYS A 203 -2.79 -19.61 26.22
#